data_c3cbfc83c910ef13fbb9105bb336250a
#
_entry.id   c3cbfc83c910ef13fbb9105bb336250a
#
_cell.length_a   1.000
_cell.length_b   1.000
_cell.length_c   1.000
_cell.angle_alpha   90.00
_cell.angle_beta   90.00
_cell.angle_gamma   90.00
#
_symmetry.space_group_name_H-M   'P 1'
#
loop_
_entity.id
_entity.type
_entity.pdbx_description
1 polymer ?
#
loop_
_entity_poly.entity_id
_entity_poly.type
_entity_poly.pdbx_seq_one_letter_code
_entity_poly.pdbx_strand_id
1 'polypeptide(L)'
;MVTNNSKYQPWEVADDTGLKKDHLSVTKFYGNYQDSMEMYAPVEQVEEYFNTHASWFGRCAEPMKVHRIGENSYALAVGKFGAFGYDVEPKIGLELLKPQDHHFQIRTIPVPDYEAPGYEVDYKSSTKLIGDLDGITRVEWELDLVVELQFPRFIQRLSLSLIQSTGDRILNQIVRQVSHRLTHKVQKDFHQSLNIPFPQKKQQKYSRS
;
A
#
# COMPACT_ATOMS: atom_id res chain seq x y z
N MET A 1 2.01 -73.75 -18.96
CA MET A 1 1.82 -72.36 -19.23
C MET A 1 1.00 -71.74 -18.08
N VAL A 2 1.68 -71.06 -17.23
CA VAL A 2 1.10 -70.54 -15.99
C VAL A 2 1.20 -69.05 -16.07
N THR A 3 0.07 -68.36 -16.17
CA THR A 3 -0.01 -66.91 -16.09
C THR A 3 -0.38 -66.52 -14.67
N ASN A 4 0.57 -65.89 -14.00
CA ASN A 4 0.42 -65.38 -12.65
C ASN A 4 -0.02 -63.91 -12.71
N ASN A 5 -1.23 -63.63 -12.26
CA ASN A 5 -1.79 -62.30 -12.25
C ASN A 5 -1.80 -61.80 -10.79
N SER A 6 -0.73 -61.07 -10.43
CA SER A 6 -0.62 -60.47 -9.10
C SER A 6 -1.31 -59.13 -9.09
N LYS A 7 -2.45 -59.04 -8.40
CA LYS A 7 -3.16 -57.81 -8.09
C LYS A 7 -2.39 -57.03 -7.02
N TYR A 8 -1.81 -55.90 -7.39
CA TYR A 8 -1.38 -54.92 -6.40
C TYR A 8 -2.63 -54.15 -5.92
N GLN A 9 -2.97 -54.29 -4.67
CA GLN A 9 -3.87 -53.40 -3.97
C GLN A 9 -3.04 -52.28 -3.36
N PRO A 10 -3.36 -50.98 -3.65
CA PRO A 10 -2.87 -49.91 -2.82
C PRO A 10 -3.70 -49.89 -1.53
N TRP A 11 -3.01 -50.05 -0.42
CA TRP A 11 -3.60 -49.96 0.90
C TRP A 11 -3.93 -48.52 1.23
N GLU A 12 -5.23 -48.31 1.49
CA GLU A 12 -5.78 -47.08 2.05
C GLU A 12 -5.19 -46.89 3.45
N VAL A 13 -4.37 -45.83 3.58
CA VAL A 13 -4.08 -45.26 4.89
C VAL A 13 -5.25 -44.32 5.21
N ALA A 14 -6.15 -44.80 6.07
CA ALA A 14 -7.14 -43.95 6.70
C ALA A 14 -6.41 -43.00 7.67
N ASP A 15 -6.14 -41.77 7.24
CA ASP A 15 -5.71 -40.70 8.13
C ASP A 15 -6.96 -40.02 8.67
N ASP A 16 -7.51 -40.61 9.75
CA ASP A 16 -8.60 -40.09 10.54
C ASP A 16 -8.05 -39.08 11.58
N THR A 17 -7.40 -38.01 11.11
CA THR A 17 -7.21 -36.80 11.89
C THR A 17 -8.22 -35.77 11.41
N GLY A 18 -9.41 -35.82 11.98
CA GLY A 18 -10.51 -34.89 11.78
C GLY A 18 -10.21 -33.47 12.24
N LEU A 19 -9.11 -32.88 11.77
CA LEU A 19 -8.85 -31.46 11.79
C LEU A 19 -9.49 -30.89 10.52
N LYS A 20 -10.79 -30.57 10.61
CA LYS A 20 -11.41 -29.61 9.69
C LYS A 20 -10.51 -28.36 9.72
N LYS A 21 -9.69 -28.16 8.68
CA LYS A 21 -9.16 -26.85 8.37
C LYS A 21 -10.38 -25.93 8.23
N ASP A 22 -10.66 -25.18 9.29
CA ASP A 22 -11.64 -24.11 9.24
C ASP A 22 -11.21 -23.20 8.08
N HIS A 23 -11.91 -23.28 6.97
CA HIS A 23 -11.77 -22.31 5.89
C HIS A 23 -12.30 -20.97 6.42
N LEU A 24 -11.42 -20.24 7.11
CA LEU A 24 -11.69 -18.86 7.47
C LEU A 24 -11.95 -18.12 6.15
N SER A 25 -13.17 -17.61 6.00
CA SER A 25 -13.53 -16.87 4.80
C SER A 25 -12.66 -15.61 4.71
N VAL A 26 -11.93 -15.48 3.61
CA VAL A 26 -11.15 -14.27 3.30
C VAL A 26 -12.08 -13.23 2.71
N THR A 27 -12.07 -12.02 3.23
CA THR A 27 -12.79 -10.87 2.68
C THR A 27 -11.80 -9.91 2.05
N LYS A 28 -12.09 -9.47 0.82
CA LYS A 28 -11.25 -8.54 0.06
C LYS A 28 -11.84 -7.14 0.06
N PHE A 29 -10.99 -6.15 0.28
CA PHE A 29 -11.32 -4.74 0.21
C PHE A 29 -10.42 -4.07 -0.83
N TYR A 30 -10.99 -3.11 -1.56
CA TYR A 30 -10.30 -2.42 -2.64
C TYR A 30 -10.25 -0.93 -2.36
N GLY A 31 -9.06 -0.34 -2.47
CA GLY A 31 -8.84 1.08 -2.37
C GLY A 31 -8.07 1.57 -3.58
N ASN A 32 -8.48 2.70 -4.13
CA ASN A 32 -7.72 3.42 -5.12
C ASN A 32 -7.70 4.91 -4.78
N TYR A 33 -6.66 5.59 -5.21
CA TYR A 33 -6.55 7.02 -5.02
C TYR A 33 -5.61 7.62 -6.06
N GLN A 34 -5.95 8.82 -6.51
CA GLN A 34 -5.10 9.60 -7.40
C GLN A 34 -5.11 11.06 -6.95
N ASP A 35 -3.98 11.74 -7.10
CA ASP A 35 -3.85 13.14 -6.78
C ASP A 35 -2.64 13.72 -7.53
N SER A 36 -2.41 15.02 -7.35
CA SER A 36 -1.24 15.70 -7.88
C SER A 36 -0.74 16.77 -6.93
N MET A 37 0.54 17.12 -7.07
CA MET A 37 1.14 18.26 -6.37
C MET A 37 2.06 19.04 -7.31
N GLU A 38 2.23 20.31 -7.06
CA GLU A 38 3.20 21.17 -7.76
C GLU A 38 4.49 21.24 -6.95
N MET A 39 5.62 21.10 -7.63
CA MET A 39 6.95 21.32 -7.09
C MET A 39 7.62 22.43 -7.89
N TYR A 40 8.01 23.53 -7.23
CA TYR A 40 8.52 24.74 -7.87
C TYR A 40 10.02 24.60 -8.20
N ALA A 41 10.31 23.63 -9.05
CA ALA A 41 11.63 23.35 -9.58
C ALA A 41 11.52 22.59 -10.91
N PRO A 42 12.57 22.62 -11.77
CA PRO A 42 12.67 21.81 -12.97
C PRO A 42 12.56 20.31 -12.68
N VAL A 43 12.10 19.56 -13.67
CA VAL A 43 11.82 18.13 -13.53
C VAL A 43 13.05 17.32 -13.10
N GLU A 44 14.22 17.69 -13.53
CA GLU A 44 15.49 17.03 -13.18
C GLU A 44 15.78 17.14 -11.67
N GLN A 45 15.53 18.30 -11.06
CA GLN A 45 15.72 18.49 -9.61
C GLN A 45 14.69 17.70 -8.79
N VAL A 46 13.45 17.64 -9.28
CA VAL A 46 12.40 16.85 -8.64
C VAL A 46 12.74 15.37 -8.74
N GLU A 47 13.20 14.92 -9.90
CA GLU A 47 13.64 13.53 -10.11
C GLU A 47 14.81 13.15 -9.20
N GLU A 48 15.81 14.01 -9.06
CA GLU A 48 16.94 13.80 -8.15
C GLU A 48 16.48 13.66 -6.70
N TYR A 49 15.55 14.50 -6.26
CA TYR A 49 14.94 14.38 -4.93
C TYR A 49 14.24 13.03 -4.75
N PHE A 50 13.40 12.60 -5.70
CA PHE A 50 12.73 11.30 -5.62
C PHE A 50 13.72 10.14 -5.61
N ASN A 51 14.81 10.22 -6.37
CA ASN A 51 15.87 9.20 -6.39
C ASN A 51 16.63 9.11 -5.06
N THR A 52 16.69 10.19 -4.26
CA THR A 52 17.31 10.18 -2.93
C THR A 52 16.35 9.77 -1.81
N HIS A 53 15.38 8.89 -2.10
CA HIS A 53 14.31 8.48 -1.18
C HIS A 53 14.79 8.04 0.21
N ALA A 54 15.99 7.47 0.33
CA ALA A 54 16.56 7.07 1.62
C ALA A 54 16.75 8.26 2.59
N SER A 55 16.88 9.48 2.07
CA SER A 55 17.09 10.70 2.86
C SER A 55 15.80 11.30 3.42
N TRP A 56 14.66 11.12 2.75
CA TRP A 56 13.42 11.80 3.09
C TRP A 56 12.23 10.86 3.41
N PHE A 57 12.20 9.63 2.86
CA PHE A 57 11.04 8.76 2.93
C PHE A 57 10.59 8.47 4.38
N GLY A 58 11.53 8.08 5.26
CA GLY A 58 11.21 7.82 6.66
C GLY A 58 10.61 9.03 7.39
N ARG A 59 11.18 10.22 7.16
CA ARG A 59 10.73 11.49 7.74
C ARG A 59 9.34 11.88 7.25
N CYS A 60 9.12 11.76 5.96
CA CYS A 60 7.83 12.13 5.35
C CYS A 60 6.72 11.12 5.69
N ALA A 61 7.06 9.85 5.87
CA ALA A 61 6.10 8.80 6.19
C ALA A 61 5.53 8.86 7.62
N GLU A 62 6.18 9.58 8.55
CA GLU A 62 5.63 9.70 9.91
C GLU A 62 4.15 10.09 9.95
N PRO A 63 3.35 9.52 10.88
CA PRO A 63 3.73 8.68 12.03
C PRO A 63 3.89 7.19 11.72
N MET A 64 3.83 6.77 10.45
CA MET A 64 4.15 5.39 10.06
C MET A 64 5.60 5.08 10.43
N LYS A 65 5.83 3.87 10.93
CA LYS A 65 7.19 3.40 11.23
C LYS A 65 7.80 2.78 9.97
N VAL A 66 8.94 3.29 9.55
CA VAL A 66 9.64 2.85 8.35
C VAL A 66 10.97 2.21 8.75
N HIS A 67 11.21 1.00 8.25
CA HIS A 67 12.48 0.31 8.39
C HIS A 67 13.02 -0.04 7.01
N ARG A 68 14.26 0.32 6.71
CA ARG A 68 14.91 -0.06 5.47
C ARG A 68 15.27 -1.55 5.52
N ILE A 69 14.84 -2.33 4.53
CA ILE A 69 15.10 -3.78 4.42
C ILE A 69 15.92 -4.15 3.20
N GLY A 70 16.23 -3.20 2.33
CA GLY A 70 17.07 -3.36 1.15
C GLY A 70 17.53 -2.00 0.61
N GLU A 71 18.18 -1.98 -0.53
CA GLU A 71 18.66 -0.74 -1.15
C GLU A 71 17.49 0.20 -1.49
N ASN A 72 16.45 -0.35 -2.13
CA ASN A 72 15.25 0.37 -2.54
C ASN A 72 13.99 -0.21 -1.88
N SER A 73 14.13 -0.85 -0.71
CA SER A 73 13.04 -1.58 -0.09
C SER A 73 12.86 -1.21 1.37
N TYR A 74 11.60 -1.12 1.78
CA TYR A 74 11.20 -0.68 3.12
C TYR A 74 10.09 -1.55 3.69
N ALA A 75 10.13 -1.78 4.99
CA ALA A 75 9.01 -2.31 5.75
C ALA A 75 8.31 -1.15 6.47
N LEU A 76 7.00 -1.02 6.28
CA LEU A 76 6.16 0.02 6.86
C LEU A 76 5.14 -0.59 7.82
N ALA A 77 5.08 -0.07 9.07
CA ALA A 77 3.94 -0.28 9.94
C ALA A 77 3.02 0.94 9.80
N VAL A 78 1.85 0.73 9.19
CA VAL A 78 0.97 1.83 8.73
C VAL A 78 0.22 2.46 9.90
N GLY A 79 -0.02 1.70 10.97
CA GLY A 79 -0.78 2.09 12.15
C GLY A 79 -1.90 1.10 12.44
N LYS A 80 -2.67 1.37 13.49
CA LYS A 80 -3.71 0.49 13.99
C LYS A 80 -5.08 0.93 13.44
N PHE A 81 -5.80 0.00 12.82
CA PHE A 81 -7.11 0.23 12.23
C PHE A 81 -8.06 -0.90 12.61
N GLY A 82 -9.34 -0.58 12.75
CA GLY A 82 -10.29 -1.63 13.05
C GLY A 82 -11.73 -1.18 13.20
N ALA A 83 -12.59 -2.17 13.36
CA ALA A 83 -14.02 -2.03 13.63
C ALA A 83 -14.56 -3.26 14.39
N PHE A 84 -15.71 -3.12 15.02
CA PHE A 84 -16.41 -4.21 15.71
C PHE A 84 -15.55 -4.91 16.80
N GLY A 85 -14.57 -4.21 17.39
CA GLY A 85 -13.67 -4.78 18.39
C GLY A 85 -12.54 -5.65 17.81
N TYR A 86 -12.33 -5.61 16.50
CA TYR A 86 -11.22 -6.25 15.82
C TYR A 86 -10.31 -5.20 15.19
N ASP A 87 -9.05 -5.24 15.59
CA ASP A 87 -8.03 -4.29 15.13
C ASP A 87 -6.91 -5.01 14.39
N VAL A 88 -6.39 -4.35 13.35
CA VAL A 88 -5.24 -4.80 12.56
C VAL A 88 -4.20 -3.69 12.55
N GLU A 89 -2.94 -4.03 12.72
CA GLU A 89 -1.80 -3.14 12.52
C GLU A 89 -0.97 -3.66 11.33
N PRO A 90 -1.29 -3.23 10.09
CA PRO A 90 -0.63 -3.76 8.91
C PRO A 90 0.86 -3.36 8.87
N LYS A 91 1.70 -4.36 8.63
CA LYS A 91 3.11 -4.19 8.29
C LYS A 91 3.30 -4.71 6.87
N ILE A 92 3.72 -3.84 5.97
CA ILE A 92 3.86 -4.11 4.53
C ILE A 92 5.29 -3.86 4.09
N GLY A 93 5.79 -4.68 3.17
CA GLY A 93 7.05 -4.45 2.47
C GLY A 93 6.78 -3.71 1.16
N LEU A 94 7.56 -2.68 0.88
CA LEU A 94 7.49 -1.92 -0.36
C LEU A 94 8.85 -1.91 -1.04
N GLU A 95 8.84 -2.07 -2.35
CA GLU A 95 9.99 -1.92 -3.23
C GLU A 95 9.75 -0.75 -4.18
N LEU A 96 10.69 0.20 -4.18
CA LEU A 96 10.74 1.30 -5.13
C LEU A 96 11.50 0.82 -6.36
N LEU A 97 10.82 0.71 -7.49
CA LEU A 97 11.44 0.26 -8.73
C LEU A 97 12.34 1.35 -9.31
N LYS A 98 13.35 0.93 -10.06
CA LYS A 98 14.21 1.88 -10.77
C LYS A 98 13.35 2.74 -11.72
N PRO A 99 13.42 4.08 -11.63
CA PRO A 99 12.62 4.95 -12.47
C PRO A 99 13.00 4.83 -13.94
N GLN A 100 12.03 5.09 -14.82
CA GLN A 100 12.21 5.18 -16.27
C GLN A 100 11.42 6.38 -16.79
N ASP A 101 12.05 7.23 -17.59
CA ASP A 101 11.39 8.37 -18.24
C ASP A 101 10.53 9.23 -17.28
N HIS A 102 11.10 9.64 -16.15
CA HIS A 102 10.41 10.40 -15.10
C HIS A 102 9.20 9.67 -14.46
N HIS A 103 9.17 8.34 -14.57
CA HIS A 103 8.12 7.49 -14.05
C HIS A 103 8.65 6.58 -12.94
N PHE A 104 8.06 6.71 -11.75
CA PHE A 104 8.40 5.96 -10.53
C PHE A 104 7.28 4.98 -10.21
N GLN A 105 7.66 3.79 -9.79
CA GLN A 105 6.71 2.76 -9.41
C GLN A 105 7.07 2.14 -8.08
N ILE A 106 6.07 1.80 -7.30
CA ILE A 106 6.23 1.09 -6.03
C ILE A 106 5.32 -0.13 -6.06
N ARG A 107 5.81 -1.24 -5.52
CA ARG A 107 5.03 -2.47 -5.36
C ARG A 107 5.24 -3.10 -4.00
N THR A 108 4.31 -3.93 -3.60
CA THR A 108 4.45 -4.78 -2.41
C THR A 108 5.50 -5.86 -2.62
N ILE A 109 6.28 -6.12 -1.58
CA ILE A 109 7.18 -7.26 -1.46
C ILE A 109 7.02 -7.92 -0.08
N PRO A 110 7.41 -9.18 0.09
CA PRO A 110 7.46 -9.81 1.41
C PRO A 110 8.39 -9.05 2.36
N VAL A 111 8.00 -8.98 3.63
CA VAL A 111 8.89 -8.47 4.69
C VAL A 111 9.71 -9.64 5.23
N PRO A 112 11.06 -9.56 5.26
CA PRO A 112 11.90 -10.61 5.81
C PRO A 112 11.49 -10.98 7.25
N ASP A 113 11.47 -12.27 7.55
CA ASP A 113 11.18 -12.84 8.89
C ASP A 113 9.84 -12.35 9.49
N TYR A 114 8.87 -12.03 8.62
CA TYR A 114 7.56 -11.59 9.05
C TYR A 114 6.44 -12.29 8.28
N GLU A 115 5.55 -12.94 9.03
CA GLU A 115 4.31 -13.50 8.51
C GLU A 115 3.12 -12.68 9.05
N ALA A 116 2.29 -12.20 8.14
CA ALA A 116 1.17 -11.34 8.50
C ALA A 116 0.06 -12.13 9.20
N PRO A 117 -0.40 -11.71 10.40
CA PRO A 117 -1.40 -12.44 11.16
C PRO A 117 -2.81 -12.24 10.58
N GLY A 118 -3.19 -13.08 9.60
CA GLY A 118 -4.55 -13.10 9.05
C GLY A 118 -4.89 -11.93 8.13
N TYR A 119 -3.91 -11.31 7.51
CA TYR A 119 -4.12 -10.33 6.44
C TYR A 119 -3.08 -10.47 5.33
N GLU A 120 -3.44 -9.99 4.15
CA GLU A 120 -2.54 -9.81 3.02
C GLU A 120 -2.80 -8.43 2.40
N VAL A 121 -1.75 -7.79 1.91
CA VAL A 121 -1.83 -6.46 1.30
C VAL A 121 -1.08 -6.48 -0.02
N ASP A 122 -1.75 -6.14 -1.11
CA ASP A 122 -1.14 -5.85 -2.42
C ASP A 122 -1.29 -4.35 -2.69
N TYR A 123 -0.18 -3.63 -2.70
CA TYR A 123 -0.08 -2.21 -2.97
C TYR A 123 0.73 -1.97 -4.23
N LYS A 124 0.21 -1.17 -5.12
CA LYS A 124 0.90 -0.68 -6.31
C LYS A 124 0.69 0.81 -6.43
N SER A 125 1.73 1.53 -6.80
CA SER A 125 1.59 2.95 -7.15
C SER A 125 2.48 3.32 -8.31
N SER A 126 2.05 4.36 -9.00
CA SER A 126 2.70 4.96 -10.14
C SER A 126 2.76 6.47 -9.93
N THR A 127 3.92 7.07 -10.16
CA THR A 127 4.13 8.52 -10.04
C THR A 127 4.81 9.01 -11.30
N LYS A 128 4.28 10.06 -11.91
CA LYS A 128 4.80 10.69 -13.13
C LYS A 128 5.18 12.14 -12.85
N LEU A 129 6.35 12.54 -13.30
CA LEU A 129 6.82 13.92 -13.23
C LEU A 129 6.59 14.59 -14.59
N ILE A 130 5.95 15.76 -14.58
CA ILE A 130 5.61 16.53 -15.79
C ILE A 130 6.13 17.95 -15.57
N GLY A 131 7.26 18.27 -16.21
CA GLY A 131 7.82 19.63 -16.21
C GLY A 131 7.02 20.55 -17.13
N ASP A 132 6.93 21.85 -16.78
CA ASP A 132 6.39 22.90 -17.62
C ASP A 132 7.48 23.91 -18.05
N LEU A 133 7.10 24.86 -18.88
CA LEU A 133 8.01 25.90 -19.39
C LEU A 133 8.38 26.96 -18.32
N ASP A 134 7.63 27.03 -17.24
CA ASP A 134 7.84 28.00 -16.14
C ASP A 134 8.79 27.42 -15.07
N GLY A 135 9.34 26.23 -15.29
CA GLY A 135 10.23 25.55 -14.36
C GLY A 135 9.51 24.99 -13.13
N ILE A 136 8.22 24.66 -13.29
CA ILE A 136 7.41 23.98 -12.29
C ILE A 136 7.20 22.53 -12.73
N THR A 137 7.33 21.60 -11.81
CA THR A 137 7.02 20.20 -12.06
C THR A 137 5.71 19.81 -11.39
N ARG A 138 4.77 19.32 -12.18
CA ARG A 138 3.58 18.65 -11.68
C ARG A 138 3.90 17.17 -11.46
N VAL A 139 3.72 16.74 -10.22
CA VAL A 139 3.86 15.33 -9.82
C VAL A 139 2.47 14.75 -9.74
N GLU A 140 2.14 13.86 -10.68
CA GLU A 140 0.88 13.11 -10.70
C GLU A 140 1.13 11.71 -10.18
N TRP A 141 0.25 11.20 -9.35
CA TRP A 141 0.40 9.86 -8.81
C TRP A 141 -0.95 9.18 -8.58
N GLU A 142 -0.90 7.87 -8.70
CA GLU A 142 -2.04 6.98 -8.47
C GLU A 142 -1.58 5.77 -7.67
N LEU A 143 -2.49 5.19 -6.92
CA LEU A 143 -2.27 3.94 -6.22
C LEU A 143 -3.49 3.03 -6.29
N ASP A 144 -3.21 1.73 -6.31
CA ASP A 144 -4.17 0.65 -6.13
C ASP A 144 -3.76 -0.18 -4.91
N LEU A 145 -4.75 -0.52 -4.12
CA LEU A 145 -4.57 -1.27 -2.87
C LEU A 145 -5.64 -2.35 -2.76
N VAL A 146 -5.20 -3.59 -2.58
CA VAL A 146 -6.07 -4.70 -2.22
C VAL A 146 -5.66 -5.18 -0.83
N VAL A 147 -6.64 -5.30 0.06
CA VAL A 147 -6.45 -5.82 1.41
C VAL A 147 -7.33 -7.05 1.59
N GLU A 148 -6.72 -8.17 1.89
CA GLU A 148 -7.40 -9.42 2.23
C GLU A 148 -7.35 -9.63 3.75
N LEU A 149 -8.49 -9.87 4.38
CA LEU A 149 -8.58 -10.12 5.81
C LEU A 149 -9.25 -11.45 6.10
N GLN A 150 -8.66 -12.19 7.02
CA GLN A 150 -9.27 -13.38 7.63
C GLN A 150 -9.88 -12.96 8.97
N PHE A 151 -11.20 -12.85 9.02
CA PHE A 151 -11.87 -12.41 10.22
C PHE A 151 -12.06 -13.54 11.24
N PRO A 152 -11.97 -13.23 12.54
CA PRO A 152 -12.33 -14.17 13.59
C PRO A 152 -13.83 -14.50 13.55
N ARG A 153 -14.21 -15.65 14.12
CA ARG A 153 -15.59 -16.19 14.07
C ARG A 153 -16.69 -15.24 14.53
N PHE A 154 -16.39 -14.37 15.49
CA PHE A 154 -17.39 -13.42 16.00
C PHE A 154 -17.73 -12.33 14.98
N ILE A 155 -16.76 -11.90 14.13
CA ILE A 155 -17.01 -10.98 13.01
C ILE A 155 -17.78 -11.68 11.89
N GLN A 156 -17.45 -12.93 11.60
CA GLN A 156 -18.13 -13.72 10.56
C GLN A 156 -19.64 -13.95 10.83
N ARG A 157 -20.10 -13.71 12.07
CA ARG A 157 -21.52 -13.75 12.42
C ARG A 157 -22.30 -12.50 11.97
N LEU A 158 -21.61 -11.42 11.63
CA LEU A 158 -22.20 -10.22 11.05
C LEU A 158 -22.59 -10.48 9.59
N SER A 159 -23.51 -9.69 9.06
CA SER A 159 -23.85 -9.79 7.65
C SER A 159 -22.65 -9.39 6.77
N LEU A 160 -22.44 -10.13 5.70
CA LEU A 160 -21.32 -9.87 4.77
C LEU A 160 -21.38 -8.43 4.21
N SER A 161 -22.59 -7.92 3.93
CA SER A 161 -22.77 -6.54 3.44
C SER A 161 -22.32 -5.49 4.46
N LEU A 162 -22.53 -5.74 5.75
CA LEU A 162 -22.07 -4.84 6.82
C LEU A 162 -20.55 -4.87 6.94
N ILE A 163 -19.94 -6.05 6.88
CA ILE A 163 -18.48 -6.20 6.90
C ILE A 163 -17.88 -5.47 5.71
N GLN A 164 -18.39 -5.72 4.49
CA GLN A 164 -17.88 -5.13 3.26
C GLN A 164 -18.00 -3.61 3.27
N SER A 165 -19.19 -3.06 3.52
CA SER A 165 -19.40 -1.62 3.50
C SER A 165 -18.60 -0.86 4.56
N THR A 166 -18.41 -1.47 5.74
CA THR A 166 -17.59 -0.88 6.80
C THR A 166 -16.11 -0.93 6.45
N GLY A 167 -15.61 -2.07 5.95
CA GLY A 167 -14.21 -2.23 5.54
C GLY A 167 -13.84 -1.31 4.38
N ASP A 168 -14.66 -1.23 3.34
CA ASP A 168 -14.45 -0.33 2.20
C ASP A 168 -14.37 1.13 2.65
N ARG A 169 -15.27 1.55 3.54
CA ARG A 169 -15.26 2.92 4.10
C ARG A 169 -13.98 3.19 4.89
N ILE A 170 -13.56 2.26 5.75
CA ILE A 170 -12.34 2.41 6.55
C ILE A 170 -11.12 2.46 5.64
N LEU A 171 -11.01 1.53 4.68
CA LEU A 171 -9.89 1.48 3.75
C LEU A 171 -9.77 2.77 2.94
N ASN A 172 -10.87 3.25 2.36
CA ASN A 172 -10.88 4.50 1.60
C ASN A 172 -10.50 5.72 2.47
N GLN A 173 -10.92 5.75 3.73
CA GLN A 173 -10.53 6.80 4.66
C GLN A 173 -9.03 6.75 4.97
N ILE A 174 -8.47 5.57 5.22
CA ILE A 174 -7.03 5.37 5.47
C ILE A 174 -6.22 5.83 4.26
N VAL A 175 -6.55 5.31 3.08
CA VAL A 175 -5.87 5.65 1.83
C VAL A 175 -5.84 7.16 1.62
N ARG A 176 -6.99 7.82 1.72
CA ARG A 176 -7.09 9.29 1.56
C ARG A 176 -6.26 10.04 2.59
N GLN A 177 -6.32 9.67 3.86
CA GLN A 177 -5.61 10.36 4.93
C GLN A 177 -4.09 10.18 4.83
N VAL A 178 -3.63 8.96 4.58
CA VAL A 178 -2.21 8.64 4.43
C VAL A 178 -1.65 9.36 3.21
N SER A 179 -2.32 9.24 2.07
CA SER A 179 -1.92 9.86 0.82
C SER A 179 -1.81 11.38 0.92
N HIS A 180 -2.86 12.03 1.41
CA HIS A 180 -2.86 13.49 1.58
C HIS A 180 -1.75 13.96 2.53
N ARG A 181 -1.52 13.24 3.63
CA ARG A 181 -0.46 13.58 4.60
C ARG A 181 0.92 13.39 4.00
N LEU A 182 1.15 12.27 3.32
CA LEU A 182 2.44 11.97 2.69
C LEU A 182 2.76 12.99 1.60
N THR A 183 1.81 13.26 0.70
CA THR A 183 1.95 14.27 -0.36
C THR A 183 2.34 15.63 0.20
N HIS A 184 1.61 16.11 1.23
CA HIS A 184 1.91 17.39 1.85
C HIS A 184 3.31 17.43 2.48
N LYS A 185 3.71 16.36 3.17
CA LYS A 185 5.03 16.28 3.80
C LYS A 185 6.17 16.20 2.79
N VAL A 186 6.01 15.41 1.72
CA VAL A 186 6.98 15.32 0.63
C VAL A 186 7.14 16.67 -0.07
N GLN A 187 6.05 17.31 -0.43
CA GLN A 187 6.07 18.63 -1.04
C GLN A 187 6.76 19.67 -0.15
N LYS A 188 6.43 19.66 1.15
CA LYS A 188 7.05 20.57 2.14
C LYS A 188 8.54 20.30 2.32
N ASP A 189 8.94 19.03 2.48
CA ASP A 189 10.33 18.62 2.67
C ASP A 189 11.19 19.03 1.47
N PHE A 190 10.69 18.80 0.26
CA PHE A 190 11.34 19.21 -0.97
C PHE A 190 11.61 20.72 -1.02
N HIS A 191 10.55 21.53 -0.83
CA HIS A 191 10.68 23.00 -0.90
C HIS A 191 11.61 23.54 0.19
N GLN A 192 11.56 22.94 1.39
CA GLN A 192 12.48 23.29 2.47
C GLN A 192 13.93 22.91 2.15
N SER A 193 14.16 21.76 1.54
CA SER A 193 15.54 21.32 1.17
C SER A 193 16.21 22.23 0.16
N LEU A 194 15.44 22.85 -0.72
CA LEU A 194 15.92 23.80 -1.72
C LEU A 194 15.81 25.27 -1.29
N ASN A 195 15.27 25.55 -0.11
CA ASN A 195 15.05 26.90 0.40
C ASN A 195 14.16 27.75 -0.51
N ILE A 196 13.18 27.15 -1.17
CA ILE A 196 12.22 27.78 -2.06
C ILE A 196 10.82 27.88 -1.43
N PRO A 197 9.98 28.84 -1.87
CA PRO A 197 8.64 29.03 -1.29
C PRO A 197 7.78 27.79 -1.46
N PHE A 198 7.05 27.45 -0.40
CA PHE A 198 6.05 26.37 -0.46
C PHE A 198 4.81 26.84 -1.25
N PRO A 199 4.28 26.02 -2.18
CA PRO A 199 3.10 26.37 -2.96
C PRO A 199 1.91 26.70 -2.06
N GLN A 200 1.40 27.93 -2.16
CA GLN A 200 0.16 28.31 -1.48
C GLN A 200 -1.02 27.83 -2.32
N LYS A 201 -2.00 27.17 -1.70
CA LYS A 201 -3.27 26.86 -2.37
C LYS A 201 -3.86 28.14 -2.93
N LYS A 202 -3.91 28.29 -4.25
CA LYS A 202 -4.69 29.36 -4.88
C LYS A 202 -6.12 29.23 -4.39
N GLN A 203 -6.59 30.17 -3.58
CA GLN A 203 -8.01 30.28 -3.28
C GLN A 203 -8.72 30.53 -4.62
N GLN A 204 -9.46 29.53 -5.11
CA GLN A 204 -10.39 29.74 -6.21
C GLN A 204 -11.40 30.79 -5.73
N LYS A 205 -11.19 32.04 -6.13
CA LYS A 205 -12.22 33.04 -6.06
C LYS A 205 -13.34 32.62 -7.00
N TYR A 206 -14.36 32.01 -6.46
CA TYR A 206 -15.64 31.92 -7.17
C TYR A 206 -16.12 33.36 -7.40
N SER A 207 -15.87 33.92 -8.58
CA SER A 207 -16.61 35.08 -9.07
C SER A 207 -18.04 34.61 -9.36
N ARG A 208 -18.93 34.93 -8.42
CA ARG A 208 -20.37 34.94 -8.69
C ARG A 208 -20.63 36.09 -9.65
N SER A 209 -20.95 35.77 -10.87
CA SER A 209 -21.67 36.66 -11.81
C SER A 209 -23.09 36.15 -11.91
#